data_ce75ea452b2f3dee54dfb34e8fab9707
#
_entry.id   ce75ea452b2f3dee54dfb34e8fab9707
#
_cell.length_a   1.000
_cell.length_b   1.000
_cell.length_c   1.000
_cell.angle_alpha   90.00
_cell.angle_beta   90.00
_cell.angle_gamma   90.00
#
_symmetry.space_group_name_H-M   'P 1'
#
loop_
_entity.id
_entity.type
_entity.pdbx_description
1 polymer ?
#
loop_
_entity_poly.entity_id
_entity_poly.type
_entity_poly.pdbx_seq_one_letter_code
_entity_poly.pdbx_strand_id
1 'polypeptide(L)'
;MPVPFAAVHSKLTPRERQIFDSVLRLETTRQIATARGLRYQTVKNYLTTIYDKLGVANRIQLCSEYGEAALRSKNGQGLDPLVPAE
;
A
#
# COMPACT_ATOMS: atom_id res chain seq x y z
N MET A 1 -10.99 -1.29 14.72
CA MET A 1 -11.19 -2.04 13.47
C MET A 1 -10.48 -1.35 12.32
N PRO A 2 -9.86 -2.10 11.42
CA PRO A 2 -9.22 -1.47 10.27
C PRO A 2 -10.24 -0.76 9.37
N VAL A 3 -9.78 0.29 8.73
CA VAL A 3 -10.60 1.05 7.78
C VAL A 3 -10.90 0.15 6.58
N PRO A 4 -12.16 0.12 6.09
CA PRO A 4 -12.46 -0.67 4.88
C PRO A 4 -11.64 -0.20 3.68
N PHE A 5 -11.30 -1.13 2.79
CA PHE A 5 -10.50 -0.79 1.62
C PHE A 5 -11.14 0.35 0.81
N ALA A 6 -12.46 0.35 0.70
CA ALA A 6 -13.16 1.38 -0.07
C ALA A 6 -12.98 2.78 0.52
N ALA A 7 -12.63 2.89 1.80
CA ALA A 7 -12.45 4.18 2.46
C ALA A 7 -10.98 4.61 2.54
N VAL A 8 -10.05 3.76 2.10
CA VAL A 8 -8.62 4.06 2.23
C VAL A 8 -8.25 5.35 1.53
N HIS A 9 -8.77 5.58 0.32
CA HIS A 9 -8.43 6.77 -0.44
C HIS A 9 -8.79 8.06 0.29
N SER A 10 -9.89 8.05 1.05
CA SER A 10 -10.30 9.26 1.76
C SER A 10 -9.53 9.45 3.07
N LYS A 11 -8.85 8.42 3.55
CA LYS A 11 -8.08 8.50 4.79
C LYS A 11 -6.62 8.89 4.57
N LEU A 12 -6.09 8.65 3.39
CA LEU A 12 -4.68 8.87 3.09
C LEU A 12 -4.48 10.05 2.16
N THR A 13 -3.38 10.79 2.37
CA THR A 13 -2.98 11.82 1.42
C THR A 13 -2.48 11.13 0.14
N PRO A 14 -2.34 11.87 -0.98
CA PRO A 14 -1.83 11.27 -2.21
C PRO A 14 -0.47 10.60 -2.04
N ARG A 15 0.44 11.20 -1.27
CA ARG A 15 1.76 10.60 -1.02
C ARG A 15 1.62 9.33 -0.21
N GLU A 16 0.77 9.36 0.81
CA GLU A 16 0.54 8.18 1.63
C GLU A 16 -0.05 7.04 0.82
N ARG A 17 -0.96 7.34 -0.10
CA ARG A 17 -1.53 6.31 -0.97
C ARG A 17 -0.49 5.68 -1.87
N GLN A 18 0.45 6.48 -2.39
CA GLN A 18 1.53 5.93 -3.20
C GLN A 18 2.37 4.94 -2.41
N ILE A 19 2.67 5.28 -1.15
CA ILE A 19 3.46 4.41 -0.28
C ILE A 19 2.64 3.18 0.09
N PHE A 20 1.36 3.35 0.39
CA PHE A 20 0.45 2.24 0.68
C PHE A 20 0.43 1.24 -0.50
N ASP A 21 0.31 1.73 -1.73
CA ASP A 21 0.32 0.87 -2.91
C ASP A 21 1.65 0.11 -3.04
N SER A 22 2.75 0.78 -2.75
CA SER A 22 4.07 0.14 -2.80
C SER A 22 4.18 -0.99 -1.78
N VAL A 23 3.61 -0.79 -0.58
CA VAL A 23 3.60 -1.84 0.44
C VAL A 23 2.80 -3.05 -0.07
N LEU A 24 1.67 -2.80 -0.72
CA LEU A 24 0.85 -3.90 -1.24
C LEU A 24 1.54 -4.65 -2.38
N ARG A 25 2.49 -4.00 -3.06
CA ARG A 25 3.31 -4.67 -4.07
C ARG A 25 4.50 -5.38 -3.45
N LEU A 26 4.53 -5.44 -2.11
CA LEU A 26 5.59 -6.13 -1.35
C LEU A 26 6.96 -5.50 -1.50
N GLU A 27 7.01 -4.20 -1.78
CA GLU A 27 8.27 -3.46 -1.83
C GLU A 27 8.76 -3.21 -0.40
N THR A 28 10.06 -3.35 -0.20
CA THR A 28 10.65 -3.07 1.11
C THR A 28 10.68 -1.56 1.36
N THR A 29 10.84 -1.19 2.63
CA THR A 29 10.97 0.23 2.99
C THR A 29 12.12 0.88 2.21
N ARG A 30 13.24 0.17 2.05
CA ARG A 30 14.39 0.67 1.31
C ARG A 30 14.05 0.87 -0.17
N GLN A 31 13.35 -0.08 -0.76
CA GLN A 31 12.95 0.04 -2.16
C GLN A 31 12.01 1.22 -2.37
N ILE A 32 11.08 1.42 -1.45
CA ILE A 32 10.16 2.56 -1.53
C ILE A 32 10.93 3.86 -1.44
N ALA A 33 11.84 3.95 -0.48
CA ALA A 33 12.65 5.15 -0.29
C ALA A 33 13.43 5.48 -1.56
N THR A 34 14.09 4.48 -2.14
CA THR A 34 14.88 4.67 -3.35
C THR A 34 13.99 5.10 -4.52
N ALA A 35 12.87 4.42 -4.72
CA ALA A 35 11.99 4.71 -5.85
C ALA A 35 11.34 6.09 -5.77
N ARG A 36 11.11 6.59 -4.55
CA ARG A 36 10.45 7.88 -4.35
C ARG A 36 11.44 9.02 -4.10
N GLY A 37 12.73 8.73 -4.03
CA GLY A 37 13.72 9.74 -3.71
C GLY A 37 13.60 10.26 -2.29
N LEU A 38 13.20 9.40 -1.35
CA LEU A 38 13.01 9.76 0.04
C LEU A 38 14.04 9.06 0.91
N ARG A 39 14.25 9.60 2.12
CA ARG A 39 15.12 8.95 3.10
C ARG A 39 14.38 7.75 3.71
N TYR A 40 15.14 6.75 4.11
CA TYR A 40 14.59 5.56 4.75
C TYR A 40 13.71 5.93 5.95
N GLN A 41 14.22 6.82 6.81
CA GLN A 41 13.46 7.22 8.00
C GLN A 41 12.16 7.94 7.64
N THR A 42 12.18 8.72 6.57
CA THR A 42 10.98 9.41 6.11
C THR A 42 9.91 8.40 5.71
N VAL A 43 10.30 7.35 4.99
CA VAL A 43 9.34 6.31 4.60
C VAL A 43 8.81 5.59 5.83
N LYS A 44 9.67 5.29 6.80
CA LYS A 44 9.23 4.66 8.04
C LYS A 44 8.18 5.52 8.75
N ASN A 45 8.40 6.82 8.77
CA ASN A 45 7.44 7.74 9.40
C ASN A 45 6.11 7.73 8.65
N TYR A 46 6.15 7.73 7.33
CA TYR A 46 4.92 7.61 6.54
C TYR A 46 4.19 6.31 6.85
N LEU A 47 4.93 5.20 6.95
CA LEU A 47 4.32 3.91 7.22
C LEU A 47 3.63 3.91 8.59
N THR A 48 4.28 4.47 9.60
CA THR A 48 3.69 4.55 10.93
C THR A 48 2.38 5.34 10.89
N THR A 49 2.37 6.46 10.18
CA THR A 49 1.19 7.28 10.03
C THR A 49 0.08 6.52 9.30
N ILE A 50 0.45 5.80 8.23
CA ILE A 50 -0.52 5.01 7.46
C ILE A 50 -1.14 3.93 8.34
N TYR A 51 -0.31 3.20 9.09
CA TYR A 51 -0.83 2.17 9.99
C TYR A 51 -1.82 2.76 10.99
N ASP A 52 -1.47 3.91 11.55
CA ASP A 52 -2.32 4.57 12.52
C ASP A 52 -3.65 5.00 11.91
N LYS A 53 -3.60 5.59 10.73
CA LYS A 53 -4.81 6.07 10.05
C LYS A 53 -5.73 4.92 9.65
N LEU A 54 -5.16 3.79 9.27
CA LEU A 54 -5.95 2.66 8.81
C LEU A 54 -6.35 1.70 9.93
N GLY A 55 -5.83 1.91 11.13
CA GLY A 55 -6.18 1.07 12.26
C GLY A 55 -5.51 -0.30 12.23
N VAL A 56 -4.32 -0.39 11.63
CA VAL A 56 -3.55 -1.64 11.61
C VAL A 56 -2.29 -1.46 12.45
N ALA A 57 -1.77 -2.57 12.96
CA ALA A 57 -0.65 -2.53 13.90
C ALA A 57 0.70 -2.50 13.20
N ASN A 58 0.80 -3.10 12.02
CA ASN A 58 2.08 -3.24 11.35
C ASN A 58 1.87 -3.59 9.88
N ARG A 59 3.00 -3.76 9.17
CA ARG A 59 2.98 -4.04 7.73
C ARG A 59 2.29 -5.36 7.41
N ILE A 60 2.52 -6.37 8.24
CA ILE A 60 1.92 -7.69 8.02
C ILE A 60 0.40 -7.58 8.07
N GLN A 61 -0.12 -6.90 9.07
CA GLN A 61 -1.57 -6.72 9.19
C GLN A 61 -2.11 -5.89 8.03
N LEU A 62 -1.40 -4.86 7.61
CA LEU A 62 -1.81 -4.04 6.48
C LEU A 62 -1.97 -4.89 5.22
N CYS A 63 -0.98 -5.72 4.93
CA CYS A 63 -1.04 -6.59 3.76
C CYS A 63 -2.14 -7.63 3.90
N SER A 64 -2.35 -8.16 5.09
CA SER A 64 -3.41 -9.13 5.35
C SER A 64 -4.78 -8.53 5.13
N GLU A 65 -4.99 -7.29 5.57
CA GLU A 65 -6.30 -6.64 5.47
C GLU A 65 -6.61 -6.14 4.07
N TYR A 66 -5.61 -5.63 3.35
CA TYR A 66 -5.86 -4.92 2.10
C TYR A 66 -5.28 -5.59 0.86
N GLY A 67 -4.37 -6.53 1.03
CA GLY A 67 -3.70 -7.14 -0.11
C GLY A 67 -4.67 -7.84 -1.05
N GLU A 68 -5.58 -8.62 -0.51
CA GLU A 68 -6.55 -9.35 -1.32
C GLU A 68 -7.51 -8.41 -2.04
N ALA A 69 -7.96 -7.38 -1.35
CA ALA A 69 -8.87 -6.41 -1.95
C ALA A 69 -8.20 -5.66 -3.10
N ALA A 70 -6.94 -5.31 -2.93
CA ALA A 70 -6.18 -4.65 -3.99
C ALA A 70 -5.99 -5.56 -5.18
N LEU A 71 -5.72 -6.84 -4.92
CA LEU A 71 -5.54 -7.82 -5.98
C LEU A 71 -6.82 -8.03 -6.76
N ARG A 72 -7.95 -8.12 -6.06
CA ARG A 72 -9.25 -8.25 -6.71
C ARG A 72 -9.56 -7.05 -7.59
N SER A 73 -9.22 -5.86 -7.11
CA SER A 73 -9.46 -4.63 -7.85
C SER A 73 -8.70 -4.64 -9.16
N LYS A 74 -7.43 -5.09 -9.12
CA LYS A 74 -6.63 -5.18 -10.34
C LYS A 74 -7.17 -6.23 -11.30
N ASN A 75 -7.57 -7.38 -10.75
CA ASN A 75 -8.13 -8.44 -11.58
C ASN A 75 -9.42 -7.99 -12.23
N GLY A 76 -10.20 -7.19 -11.55
CA GLY A 76 -11.44 -6.67 -12.10
C GLY A 76 -11.24 -5.76 -13.29
N GLN A 77 -10.03 -5.26 -13.49
CA GLN A 77 -9.71 -4.41 -14.62
C GLN A 77 -9.16 -5.21 -15.82
N GLY A 78 -9.10 -6.49 -15.73
CA GLY A 78 -8.66 -7.30 -16.82
C GLY A 78 -7.31 -7.86 -16.66
N LEU A 79 -7.18 -7.69 -16.97
CA LEU A 79 -6.36 -8.04 -17.31
C LEU A 79 -5.33 -8.39 -17.38
N ASP A 80 -5.05 -8.39 -17.26
CA ASP A 80 -4.19 -8.65 -17.20
C ASP A 80 -3.34 -8.93 -17.55
N PRO A 81 -3.13 -8.79 -17.65
CA PRO A 81 -2.30 -9.10 -17.83
C PRO A 81 -1.39 -9.71 -17.80
N LEU A 82 -1.36 -9.90 -17.58
CA LEU A 82 -0.72 -10.51 -17.33
C LEU A 82 -0.07 -10.99 -17.87
N VAL A 83 -0.41 -10.74 -18.13
CA VAL A 83 -0.01 -11.19 -18.47
C VAL A 83 0.63 -11.21 -19.21
N PRO A 84 0.70 -11.10 -19.36
CA PRO A 84 1.37 -11.16 -19.92
C PRO A 84 2.14 -11.06 -20.38
N ALA A 85 2.18 -10.75 -20.34
CA ALA A 85 2.74 -10.65 -20.51
C ALA A 85 3.41 -10.91 -20.95
N GLU A 86 3.30 -10.94 -21.04
CA GLU A 86 3.61 -11.23 -21.19
C GLU A 86 3.94 -11.39 -21.50
#